data_801b0928cae4eae3d4677fac54b3ed8e
#
_entry.id   801b0928cae4eae3d4677fac54b3ed8e
#
_cell.length_a   1.000
_cell.length_b   1.000
_cell.length_c   1.000
_cell.angle_alpha   90.00
_cell.angle_beta   90.00
_cell.angle_gamma   90.00
#
_symmetry.space_group_name_H-M   'P 1'
#
loop_
_entity.id
_entity.type
_entity.pdbx_description
1 polymer ?
#
loop_
_entity_poly.entity_id
_entity_poly.type
_entity_poly.pdbx_seq_one_letter_code
_entity_poly.pdbx_strand_id
1 'polypeptide(L)' 'MYRVIYITYLGGIESQACRRFSNAHKAKSFARLVNGTIEKGPRL' A
#
# COMPACT_ATOMS: atom_id res chain seq x y z
N MET A 1 9.16 7.23 5.96
CA MET A 1 8.77 6.44 4.79
C MET A 1 7.40 5.81 5.02
N TYR A 2 6.66 5.57 3.97
CA TYR A 2 5.29 5.09 4.09
C TYR A 2 5.14 3.78 3.34
N ARG A 3 4.27 2.93 3.84
CA ARG A 3 4.01 1.65 3.23
C ARG A 3 2.51 1.48 3.03
N VAL A 4 2.12 1.07 1.83
CA VAL A 4 0.73 0.80 1.52
C VAL A 4 0.55 -0.70 1.43
N ILE A 5 -0.37 -1.22 2.23
CA ILE A 5 -0.68 -2.65 2.23
C ILE A 5 -2.04 -2.83 1.57
N TYR A 6 -2.10 -3.70 0.60
CA TYR A 6 -3.32 -3.90 -0.17
C TYR A 6 -3.47 -5.35 -0.57
N ILE A 7 -4.67 -5.68 -1.01
CA ILE A 7 -5.00 -7.05 -1.40
C ILE A 7 -5.08 -7.11 -2.92
N THR A 8 -4.47 -8.13 -3.49
CA THR A 8 -4.54 -8.38 -4.92
C THR A 8 -5.25 -9.70 -5.17
N TYR A 9 -5.88 -9.79 -6.32
CA TYR A 9 -6.55 -11.03 -6.75
C TYR A 9 -5.95 -11.45 -8.07
N LEU A 10 -5.46 -12.66 -8.10
CA LEU A 10 -4.89 -13.23 -9.32
C LEU A 10 -5.38 -14.65 -9.46
N GLY A 11 -6.10 -14.88 -10.55
CA GLY A 11 -6.67 -16.21 -10.76
C GLY A 11 -7.65 -16.63 -9.68
N GLY A 12 -8.30 -15.65 -9.05
CA GLY A 12 -9.23 -15.94 -7.98
C GLY A 12 -8.58 -16.14 -6.62
N ILE A 13 -7.26 -15.99 -6.55
CA ILE A 13 -6.53 -16.15 -5.30
C ILE A 13 -6.24 -14.78 -4.70
N GLU A 14 -6.58 -14.63 -3.44
CA GLU A 14 -6.36 -13.40 -2.70
C GLU A 14 -4.97 -13.40 -2.11
N SER A 15 -4.21 -12.35 -2.34
CA SER A 15 -2.86 -12.21 -1.82
C SER A 15 -2.65 -10.82 -1.26
N GLN A 16 -1.84 -10.75 -0.22
CA GLN A 16 -1.49 -9.46 0.38
C GLN A 16 -0.20 -8.96 -0.25
N ALA A 17 -0.20 -7.68 -0.63
CA ALA A 17 0.97 -7.04 -1.20
C ALA A 17 1.23 -5.73 -0.48
N CYS A 18 2.45 -5.24 -0.59
CA CYS A 18 2.76 -3.94 -0.02
C CYS A 18 3.70 -3.19 -0.94
N ARG A 19 3.66 -1.86 -0.82
CA ARG A 19 4.50 -1.00 -1.63
C ARG A 19 4.97 0.16 -0.78
N ARG A 20 6.24 0.50 -0.90
CA ARG A 20 6.83 1.57 -0.10
C ARG A 20 6.90 2.86 -0.90
N PHE A 21 6.69 3.96 -0.20
CA PHE A 21 6.75 5.29 -0.79
C PHE A 21 7.53 6.19 0.16
N SER A 22 8.31 7.10 -0.41
CA SER A 22 9.00 8.11 0.39
C SER A 22 8.15 9.36 0.56
N ASN A 23 7.09 9.48 -0.21
CA ASN A 23 6.23 10.66 -0.22
C ASN A 23 4.84 10.29 0.26
N ALA A 24 4.37 11.00 1.30
CA ALA A 24 3.06 10.70 1.87
C ALA A 24 1.93 10.91 0.87
N HIS A 25 2.05 11.95 0.06
CA HIS A 25 1.02 12.25 -0.92
C HIS A 25 0.86 11.12 -1.95
N LYS A 26 1.98 10.61 -2.41
CA LYS A 26 1.95 9.51 -3.37
C LYS A 26 1.41 8.23 -2.72
N ALA A 27 1.78 8.01 -1.46
CA ALA A 27 1.27 6.84 -0.74
C ALA A 27 -0.24 6.92 -0.61
N LYS A 28 -0.77 8.09 -0.29
CA LYS A 28 -2.21 8.28 -0.16
C LYS A 28 -2.92 8.04 -1.48
N SER A 29 -2.37 8.60 -2.55
CA SER A 29 -2.97 8.43 -3.87
C SER A 29 -3.02 6.96 -4.26
N PHE A 30 -1.93 6.25 -4.04
CA PHE A 30 -1.89 4.84 -4.37
C PHE A 30 -2.85 4.04 -3.50
N ALA A 31 -2.90 4.36 -2.20
CA ALA A 31 -3.80 3.64 -1.30
C ALA A 31 -5.27 3.79 -1.73
N ARG A 32 -5.63 4.95 -2.22
CA ARG A 32 -7.00 5.17 -2.69
C ARG A 32 -7.28 4.35 -3.95
N LEU A 33 -6.29 4.24 -4.83
CA LEU A 33 -6.45 3.48 -6.06
C LEU A 33 -6.67 2.00 -5.79
N VAL A 34 -5.93 1.44 -4.84
CA VAL A 34 -5.99 0.01 -4.55
C VAL A 34 -6.81 -0.30 -3.32
N ASN A 35 -7.43 0.72 -2.72
CA ASN A 35 -8.24 0.56 -1.53
C ASN A 35 -7.42 -0.07 -0.40
N GLY A 36 -6.19 0.37 -0.25
CA GLY A 36 -5.27 -0.20 0.71
C GLY A 36 -5.17 0.61 1.98
N THR A 37 -4.29 0.16 2.86
CA THR A 37 -4.04 0.79 4.14
C THR A 37 -2.64 1.37 4.17
N ILE A 38 -2.51 2.59 4.67
CA ILE A 38 -1.21 3.24 4.79
C ILE A 38 -0.64 2.99 6.18
N GLU A 39 0.61 2.54 6.21
CA GLU A 39 1.36 2.43 7.45
C GLU A 39 2.49 3.42 7.43
N LYS A 40 2.63 4.16 8.52
CA LYS A 40 3.73 5.10 8.67
C LYS A 40 4.68 4.53 9.71
N GLY A 41 5.86 4.16 9.25
CA GLY A 41 6.86 3.59 10.12
C GLY A 41 7.80 4.68 10.63
N PRO A 42 8.23 4.58 11.88
CA PRO A 42 9.13 5.58 12.44
C PRO A 42 10.51 5.57 11.80
N ARG A 43 10.85 4.47 11.20
CA ARG A 43 12.16 4.29 10.60
C ARG A 43 12.12 3.83 9.17
N LEU A 44 11.00 3.94 8.57
CA LEU A 44 10.84 3.47 7.20
C LEU A 44 11.28 4.51 6.21
#